data_fcab3ea212ce8a8288c06da649bee394
#
_entry.id   fcab3ea212ce8a8288c06da649bee394
#
_cell.length_a   1.000
_cell.length_b   1.000
_cell.length_c   1.000
_cell.angle_alpha   90.00
_cell.angle_beta   90.00
_cell.angle_gamma   90.00
#
_symmetry.space_group_name_H-M   'P 1'
#
loop_
_entity.id
_entity.type
_entity.pdbx_description
1 polymer ?
#
loop_
_entity_poly.entity_id
_entity_poly.type
_entity_poly.pdbx_seq_one_letter_code
_entity_poly.pdbx_strand_id
1 'polypeptide(L)'
;MISTQVRGVEGGVDSIMGLSTTTLAAQLRDVVEARRAFAERYPLVYPRLGPVLGRPAVARGRWAVVGDVFNAAKPASRVLARVSAEAAACAAVSPYVKDGLTSISDVRGALDAVDLCVSPRIGAREVDALADRGVRFVFAQPGADGEAVLAACRRRGVVVQRGCVLVDEWPPRS
;
A
#
# COMPACT_ATOMS: atom_id res chain seq x y z
N MET A 1 41.55 7.89 28.77
CA MET A 1 40.40 8.80 28.82
C MET A 1 40.44 9.64 27.56
N ILE A 2 39.63 9.28 26.58
CA ILE A 2 39.51 10.09 25.33
C ILE A 2 38.40 11.10 25.60
N SER A 3 38.79 12.33 25.87
CA SER A 3 37.86 13.43 25.99
C SER A 3 37.40 13.82 24.60
N THR A 4 36.21 13.39 24.21
CA THR A 4 35.56 13.88 23.01
C THR A 4 34.99 15.26 23.33
N GLN A 5 35.78 16.30 23.06
CA GLN A 5 35.25 17.66 23.08
C GLN A 5 34.25 17.81 21.92
N VAL A 6 32.99 17.78 22.26
CA VAL A 6 31.95 18.26 21.36
C VAL A 6 32.14 19.76 21.22
N ARG A 7 32.68 20.20 20.08
CA ARG A 7 32.83 21.62 19.78
C ARG A 7 31.48 22.22 19.45
N GLY A 8 31.12 23.21 20.18
CA GLY A 8 30.10 24.19 19.81
C GLY A 8 28.68 23.73 19.97
N VAL A 9 28.04 24.21 20.96
CA VAL A 9 26.59 24.02 21.19
C VAL A 9 25.76 25.07 20.45
N GLU A 10 26.39 25.99 19.76
CA GLU A 10 25.72 27.01 18.96
C GLU A 10 25.57 26.52 17.54
N GLY A 11 24.55 25.76 17.25
CA GLY A 11 24.27 25.25 15.92
C GLY A 11 23.66 23.84 15.89
N GLY A 12 23.39 23.25 17.04
CA GLY A 12 22.69 21.97 17.13
C GLY A 12 23.42 20.82 16.42
N VAL A 13 22.76 20.14 15.52
CA VAL A 13 23.30 18.98 14.78
C VAL A 13 24.47 19.31 13.85
N ASP A 14 24.73 20.56 13.54
CA ASP A 14 25.81 21.00 12.64
C ASP A 14 27.18 20.62 13.21
N SER A 15 27.34 20.64 14.52
CA SER A 15 28.60 20.32 15.18
C SER A 15 28.91 18.84 15.27
N ILE A 16 27.91 17.97 15.09
CA ILE A 16 28.09 16.51 15.19
C ILE A 16 28.66 15.95 13.88
N MET A 17 28.27 16.50 12.75
CA MET A 17 28.64 15.96 11.42
C MET A 17 29.45 16.93 10.55
N GLY A 18 29.76 18.13 11.05
CA GLY A 18 30.44 19.16 10.25
C GLY A 18 29.62 19.72 9.09
N LEU A 19 28.32 19.49 9.10
CA LEU A 19 27.36 19.96 8.11
C LEU A 19 26.51 21.09 8.70
N SER A 20 26.14 22.07 7.90
CA SER A 20 25.20 23.08 8.34
C SER A 20 23.78 22.50 8.46
N THR A 21 22.98 23.02 9.37
CA THR A 21 21.58 22.59 9.56
C THR A 21 20.78 22.70 8.26
N THR A 22 21.09 23.72 7.46
CA THR A 22 20.51 23.94 6.13
C THR A 22 20.91 22.84 5.15
N THR A 23 22.20 22.44 5.18
CA THR A 23 22.72 21.36 4.32
C THR A 23 22.10 20.02 4.70
N LEU A 24 22.00 19.73 5.99
CA LEU A 24 21.37 18.50 6.48
C LEU A 24 19.88 18.45 6.12
N ALA A 25 19.16 19.54 6.28
CA ALA A 25 17.75 19.64 5.90
C ALA A 25 17.54 19.49 4.39
N ALA A 26 18.46 20.00 3.57
CA ALA A 26 18.43 19.79 2.12
C ALA A 26 18.65 18.31 1.78
N GLN A 27 19.68 17.68 2.34
CA GLN A 27 19.95 16.26 2.11
C GLN A 27 18.81 15.36 2.57
N LEU A 28 18.17 15.67 3.70
CA LEU A 28 17.01 14.93 4.16
C LEU A 28 15.81 15.06 3.22
N ARG A 29 15.58 16.26 2.65
CA ARG A 29 14.56 16.46 1.61
C ARG A 29 14.85 15.60 0.38
N ASP A 30 16.08 15.65 -0.11
CA ASP A 30 16.50 14.87 -1.28
C ASP A 30 16.32 13.37 -1.06
N VAL A 31 16.66 12.88 0.14
CA VAL A 31 16.44 11.47 0.51
C VAL A 31 14.95 11.14 0.56
N VAL A 32 14.12 12.02 1.11
CA VAL A 32 12.66 11.81 1.17
C VAL A 32 12.05 11.80 -0.24
N GLU A 33 12.46 12.73 -1.10
CA GLU A 33 12.00 12.81 -2.48
C GLU A 33 12.49 11.62 -3.31
N ALA A 34 13.75 11.21 -3.15
CA ALA A 34 14.28 10.03 -3.81
C ALA A 34 13.55 8.74 -3.37
N ARG A 35 13.24 8.62 -2.07
CA ARG A 35 12.44 7.49 -1.57
C ARG A 35 11.01 7.51 -2.10
N ARG A 36 10.42 8.69 -2.21
CA ARG A 36 9.08 8.85 -2.79
C ARG A 36 9.09 8.47 -4.27
N ALA A 37 10.00 9.01 -5.06
CA ALA A 37 10.14 8.69 -6.48
C ALA A 37 10.45 7.19 -6.68
N PHE A 38 11.26 6.59 -5.81
CA PHE A 38 11.55 5.17 -5.84
C PHE A 38 10.32 4.33 -5.47
N ALA A 39 9.55 4.73 -4.46
CA ALA A 39 8.31 4.06 -4.08
C ALA A 39 7.24 4.16 -5.19
N GLU A 40 7.18 5.29 -5.89
CA GLU A 40 6.29 5.48 -7.04
C GLU A 40 6.72 4.64 -8.25
N ARG A 41 8.02 4.53 -8.50
CA ARG A 41 8.57 3.78 -9.63
C ARG A 41 8.67 2.27 -9.38
N TYR A 42 8.92 1.89 -8.13
CA TYR A 42 9.09 0.51 -7.69
C TYR A 42 8.23 0.30 -6.44
N PRO A 43 6.98 -0.12 -6.59
CA PRO A 43 6.11 -0.37 -5.45
C PRO A 43 6.73 -1.46 -4.59
N LEU A 44 7.50 -1.01 -3.61
CA LEU A 44 8.12 -1.87 -2.63
C LEU A 44 7.08 -2.24 -1.59
N VAL A 45 7.22 -3.43 -1.11
CA VAL A 45 6.48 -3.99 0.00
C VAL A 45 6.90 -3.27 1.27
N TYR A 46 6.22 -2.19 1.61
CA TYR A 46 6.40 -1.54 2.91
C TYR A 46 5.16 -1.79 3.76
N PRO A 47 5.30 -2.52 4.86
CA PRO A 47 4.16 -2.77 5.75
C PRO A 47 3.59 -1.51 6.41
N ARG A 48 4.24 -0.34 6.30
CA ARG A 48 3.84 0.89 7.00
C ARG A 48 4.14 2.17 6.22
N LEU A 49 3.70 2.28 4.98
CA LEU A 49 3.79 3.54 4.22
C LEU A 49 2.60 4.50 4.46
N GLY A 50 1.79 4.24 5.48
CA GLY A 50 0.56 4.95 5.74
C GLY A 50 0.67 6.48 5.72
N PRO A 51 1.53 7.10 6.53
CA PRO A 51 1.62 8.56 6.60
C PRO A 51 2.18 9.20 5.33
N VAL A 52 3.08 8.50 4.63
CA VAL A 52 3.79 9.05 3.46
C VAL A 52 2.93 9.07 2.21
N LEU A 53 1.95 8.19 2.09
CA LEU A 53 1.10 8.03 0.90
C LEU A 53 -0.37 8.41 1.13
N GLY A 54 -0.70 9.12 2.19
CA GLY A 54 -2.09 9.50 2.48
C GLY A 54 -2.98 8.29 2.79
N ARG A 55 -2.45 7.29 3.41
CA ARG A 55 -3.08 6.01 3.74
C ARG A 55 -4.44 6.12 4.46
N PRO A 56 -4.65 7.05 5.42
CA PRO A 56 -5.96 7.23 6.03
C PRO A 56 -7.05 7.65 5.04
N ALA A 57 -6.68 8.47 4.04
CA ALA A 57 -7.61 8.88 2.98
C ALA A 57 -7.93 7.71 2.05
N VAL A 58 -6.93 6.87 1.71
CA VAL A 58 -7.14 5.66 0.91
C VAL A 58 -8.00 4.66 1.66
N ALA A 59 -7.80 4.44 2.96
CA ALA A 59 -8.59 3.51 3.76
C ALA A 59 -10.08 3.85 3.76
N ARG A 60 -10.42 5.12 3.72
CA ARG A 60 -11.81 5.62 3.63
C ARG A 60 -12.30 5.83 2.20
N GLY A 61 -11.52 5.44 1.22
CA GLY A 61 -11.84 5.55 -0.19
C GLY A 61 -12.84 4.49 -0.69
N ARG A 62 -12.93 4.37 -1.98
CA ARG A 62 -13.73 3.35 -2.67
C ARG A 62 -12.86 2.15 -2.96
N TRP A 63 -13.21 1.03 -2.39
CA TRP A 63 -12.46 -0.20 -2.46
C TRP A 63 -13.12 -1.27 -3.30
N ALA A 64 -12.34 -2.22 -3.76
CA ALA A 64 -12.81 -3.54 -4.13
C ALA A 64 -12.01 -4.60 -3.37
N VAL A 65 -12.67 -5.66 -2.95
CA VAL A 65 -12.03 -6.85 -2.39
C VAL A 65 -12.17 -7.98 -3.39
N VAL A 66 -11.03 -8.52 -3.82
CA VAL A 66 -10.97 -9.62 -4.80
C VAL A 66 -10.66 -10.92 -4.08
N GLY A 67 -11.58 -11.88 -4.13
CA GLY A 67 -11.40 -13.16 -3.46
C GLY A 67 -12.61 -14.07 -3.53
N ASP A 68 -12.56 -15.17 -2.78
CA ASP A 68 -13.75 -16.02 -2.54
C ASP A 68 -14.64 -15.36 -1.48
N VAL A 69 -15.11 -14.14 -1.80
CA VAL A 69 -15.78 -13.23 -0.85
C VAL A 69 -17.18 -13.66 -0.49
N PHE A 70 -17.81 -14.51 -1.30
CA PHE A 70 -19.17 -15.03 -1.04
C PHE A 70 -19.18 -16.33 -0.25
N ASN A 71 -18.02 -16.90 0.00
CA ASN A 71 -17.87 -18.10 0.82
C ASN A 71 -17.54 -17.73 2.27
N ALA A 72 -18.52 -17.84 3.17
CA ALA A 72 -18.38 -17.46 4.57
C ALA A 72 -17.27 -18.24 5.32
N ALA A 73 -16.89 -19.44 4.83
CA ALA A 73 -15.80 -20.21 5.40
C ALA A 73 -14.40 -19.67 5.05
N LYS A 74 -14.32 -18.78 4.08
CA LYS A 74 -13.04 -18.24 3.61
C LYS A 74 -12.68 -16.91 4.29
N PRO A 75 -11.39 -16.64 4.53
CA PRO A 75 -10.95 -15.36 5.08
C PRO A 75 -11.40 -14.15 4.25
N ALA A 76 -11.51 -14.30 2.93
CA ALA A 76 -11.89 -13.22 2.02
C ALA A 76 -13.26 -12.60 2.34
N SER A 77 -14.23 -13.38 2.83
CA SER A 77 -15.53 -12.85 3.26
C SER A 77 -15.41 -11.93 4.48
N ARG A 78 -14.54 -12.30 5.44
CA ARG A 78 -14.28 -11.49 6.64
C ARG A 78 -13.46 -10.22 6.27
N VAL A 79 -12.53 -10.34 5.33
CA VAL A 79 -11.79 -9.20 4.79
C VAL A 79 -12.76 -8.22 4.12
N LEU A 80 -13.69 -8.71 3.29
CA LEU A 80 -14.72 -7.87 2.68
C LEU A 80 -15.54 -7.13 3.75
N ALA A 81 -16.01 -7.83 4.78
CA ALA A 81 -16.78 -7.22 5.86
C ALA A 81 -15.96 -6.14 6.59
N ARG A 82 -14.68 -6.43 6.88
CA ARG A 82 -13.79 -5.49 7.58
C ARG A 82 -13.51 -4.23 6.75
N VAL A 83 -13.19 -4.40 5.47
CA VAL A 83 -12.93 -3.26 4.57
C VAL A 83 -14.21 -2.44 4.36
N SER A 84 -15.36 -3.10 4.15
CA SER A 84 -16.65 -2.42 3.95
C SER A 84 -17.09 -1.58 5.14
N ALA A 85 -16.67 -1.93 6.35
CA ALA A 85 -17.03 -1.17 7.56
C ALA A 85 -16.36 0.22 7.61
N GLU A 86 -15.23 0.40 6.93
CA GLU A 86 -14.43 1.63 6.99
C GLU A 86 -14.41 2.41 5.67
N ALA A 87 -14.59 1.72 4.54
CA ALA A 87 -14.55 2.31 3.21
C ALA A 87 -15.83 3.11 2.91
N ALA A 88 -15.71 4.17 2.10
CA ALA A 88 -16.86 4.91 1.60
C ALA A 88 -17.77 4.05 0.70
N ALA A 89 -17.17 3.11 -0.02
CA ALA A 89 -17.86 2.05 -0.77
C ALA A 89 -16.90 0.88 -0.97
N CYS A 90 -17.43 -0.34 -1.03
CA CYS A 90 -16.64 -1.53 -1.25
C CYS A 90 -17.36 -2.47 -2.23
N ALA A 91 -16.69 -2.81 -3.34
CA ALA A 91 -17.17 -3.79 -4.30
C ALA A 91 -16.67 -5.18 -3.94
N ALA A 92 -17.54 -6.17 -3.98
CA ALA A 92 -17.21 -7.58 -3.82
C ALA A 92 -16.92 -8.18 -5.20
N VAL A 93 -15.68 -8.62 -5.43
CA VAL A 93 -15.23 -9.22 -6.70
C VAL A 93 -14.79 -10.65 -6.43
N SER A 94 -15.36 -11.60 -7.15
CA SER A 94 -15.00 -13.00 -6.98
C SER A 94 -14.73 -13.71 -8.31
N PRO A 95 -13.48 -14.08 -8.59
CA PRO A 95 -13.13 -14.84 -9.79
C PRO A 95 -13.63 -16.29 -9.75
N TYR A 96 -14.33 -16.68 -8.69
CA TYR A 96 -14.83 -18.06 -8.45
C TYR A 96 -16.33 -18.22 -8.67
N VAL A 97 -17.04 -17.12 -8.97
CA VAL A 97 -18.48 -17.15 -9.29
C VAL A 97 -18.70 -17.07 -10.80
N LYS A 98 -19.87 -17.54 -11.25
CA LYS A 98 -20.25 -17.44 -12.67
C LYS A 98 -20.95 -16.12 -12.99
N ASP A 99 -21.70 -15.61 -12.02
CA ASP A 99 -22.50 -14.41 -12.16
C ASP A 99 -22.02 -13.33 -11.18
N GLY A 100 -21.98 -12.08 -11.62
CA GLY A 100 -21.54 -10.94 -10.81
C GLY A 100 -20.21 -10.34 -11.28
N LEU A 101 -19.53 -9.68 -10.36
CA LEU A 101 -18.20 -9.09 -10.63
C LEU A 101 -17.12 -10.16 -10.48
N THR A 102 -16.54 -10.57 -11.59
CA THR A 102 -15.52 -11.63 -11.63
C THR A 102 -14.09 -11.09 -11.71
N SER A 103 -13.94 -9.84 -12.12
CA SER A 103 -12.66 -9.12 -12.21
C SER A 103 -12.84 -7.64 -11.83
N ILE A 104 -11.75 -6.98 -11.52
CA ILE A 104 -11.71 -5.54 -11.32
C ILE A 104 -12.22 -4.79 -12.57
N SER A 105 -12.05 -5.35 -13.75
CA SER A 105 -12.58 -4.78 -14.98
C SER A 105 -14.11 -4.62 -15.00
N ASP A 106 -14.82 -5.47 -14.25
CA ASP A 106 -16.30 -5.47 -14.21
C ASP A 106 -16.85 -4.40 -13.24
N VAL A 107 -16.02 -3.88 -12.34
CA VAL A 107 -16.44 -2.89 -11.34
C VAL A 107 -16.76 -1.58 -12.02
N ARG A 108 -17.97 -1.04 -11.78
CA ARG A 108 -18.36 0.27 -12.31
C ARG A 108 -17.95 1.40 -11.37
N GLY A 109 -17.70 2.57 -11.97
CA GLY A 109 -17.32 3.75 -11.21
C GLY A 109 -15.83 3.76 -10.82
N ALA A 110 -15.44 4.76 -10.03
CA ALA A 110 -14.06 4.94 -9.62
C ALA A 110 -13.70 4.03 -8.45
N LEU A 111 -12.45 3.60 -8.42
CA LEU A 111 -11.81 2.89 -7.32
C LEU A 111 -10.57 3.64 -6.87
N ASP A 112 -10.31 3.66 -5.58
CA ASP A 112 -9.12 4.27 -4.98
C ASP A 112 -8.10 3.18 -4.59
N ALA A 113 -8.58 1.99 -4.23
CA ALA A 113 -7.73 0.88 -3.80
C ALA A 113 -8.38 -0.48 -4.04
N VAL A 114 -7.55 -1.52 -4.04
CA VAL A 114 -7.99 -2.92 -4.16
C VAL A 114 -7.30 -3.77 -3.10
N ASP A 115 -8.07 -4.63 -2.43
CA ASP A 115 -7.57 -5.68 -1.54
C ASP A 115 -7.58 -7.03 -2.27
N LEU A 116 -6.45 -7.72 -2.28
CA LEU A 116 -6.26 -9.00 -2.95
C LEU A 116 -6.24 -10.14 -1.94
N CYS A 117 -7.24 -11.02 -2.04
CA CYS A 117 -7.38 -12.27 -1.29
C CYS A 117 -7.40 -13.49 -2.24
N VAL A 118 -6.57 -13.47 -3.26
CA VAL A 118 -6.50 -14.48 -4.34
C VAL A 118 -5.10 -15.03 -4.48
N SER A 119 -4.94 -16.12 -5.26
CA SER A 119 -3.60 -16.62 -5.58
C SER A 119 -2.79 -15.56 -6.35
N PRO A 120 -1.45 -15.54 -6.24
CA PRO A 120 -0.61 -14.54 -6.90
C PRO A 120 -0.80 -14.48 -8.42
N ARG A 121 -1.15 -15.62 -9.06
CA ARG A 121 -1.41 -15.68 -10.50
C ARG A 121 -2.68 -14.90 -10.89
N ILE A 122 -3.73 -15.03 -10.10
CA ILE A 122 -4.97 -14.27 -10.29
C ILE A 122 -4.70 -12.81 -9.94
N GLY A 123 -4.07 -12.55 -8.79
CA GLY A 123 -3.76 -11.21 -8.32
C GLY A 123 -2.95 -10.39 -9.32
N ALA A 124 -1.98 -11.00 -10.01
CA ALA A 124 -1.20 -10.30 -11.03
C ALA A 124 -2.05 -9.79 -12.20
N ARG A 125 -3.06 -10.56 -12.65
CA ARG A 125 -4.00 -10.12 -13.69
C ARG A 125 -4.90 -8.99 -13.20
N GLU A 126 -5.33 -9.08 -11.95
CA GLU A 126 -6.14 -8.01 -11.35
C GLU A 126 -5.33 -6.71 -11.15
N VAL A 127 -4.01 -6.82 -10.90
CA VAL A 127 -3.10 -5.65 -10.87
C VAL A 127 -3.03 -4.99 -12.24
N ASP A 128 -2.98 -5.74 -13.33
CA ASP A 128 -3.03 -5.17 -14.68
C ASP A 128 -4.36 -4.46 -14.92
N ALA A 129 -5.48 -5.10 -14.59
CA ALA A 129 -6.83 -4.54 -14.74
C ALA A 129 -7.05 -3.25 -13.92
N LEU A 130 -6.60 -3.24 -12.65
CA LEU A 130 -6.74 -2.05 -11.80
C LEU A 130 -5.87 -0.89 -12.29
N ALA A 131 -4.66 -1.18 -12.77
CA ALA A 131 -3.75 -0.16 -13.29
C ALA A 131 -4.29 0.52 -14.55
N ASP A 132 -4.97 -0.23 -15.43
CA ASP A 132 -5.67 0.31 -16.61
C ASP A 132 -6.80 1.27 -16.21
N ARG A 133 -7.37 1.09 -15.04
CA ARG A 133 -8.39 1.97 -14.44
C ARG A 133 -7.80 3.16 -13.67
N GLY A 134 -6.50 3.33 -13.66
CA GLY A 134 -5.82 4.40 -12.93
C GLY A 134 -5.65 4.16 -11.43
N VAL A 135 -6.06 3.01 -10.90
CA VAL A 135 -5.84 2.66 -9.50
C VAL A 135 -4.35 2.42 -9.26
N ARG A 136 -3.83 2.97 -8.17
CA ARG A 136 -2.38 2.91 -7.87
C ARG A 136 -2.06 2.31 -6.51
N PHE A 137 -3.04 1.78 -5.81
CA PHE A 137 -2.84 1.17 -4.50
C PHE A 137 -3.49 -0.21 -4.41
N VAL A 138 -2.69 -1.16 -3.96
CA VAL A 138 -3.11 -2.54 -3.68
C VAL A 138 -2.73 -2.90 -2.24
N PHE A 139 -3.65 -3.51 -1.53
CA PHE A 139 -3.38 -4.22 -0.30
C PHE A 139 -3.39 -5.73 -0.61
N ALA A 140 -2.30 -6.42 -0.32
CA ALA A 140 -2.16 -7.85 -0.59
C ALA A 140 -2.18 -8.63 0.72
N GLN A 141 -3.21 -9.44 0.90
CA GLN A 141 -3.34 -10.33 2.06
C GLN A 141 -2.27 -11.44 2.03
N PRO A 142 -1.95 -12.06 3.18
CA PRO A 142 -1.01 -13.17 3.21
C PRO A 142 -1.40 -14.28 2.22
N GLY A 143 -0.44 -14.68 1.38
CA GLY A 143 -0.64 -15.65 0.30
C GLY A 143 -1.06 -15.04 -1.04
N ALA A 144 -1.54 -13.81 -1.06
CA ALA A 144 -1.77 -13.04 -2.31
C ALA A 144 -0.52 -12.24 -2.73
N ASP A 145 0.44 -12.07 -1.83
CA ASP A 145 1.59 -11.19 -1.92
C ASP A 145 2.84 -11.84 -2.58
N GLY A 146 2.62 -12.84 -3.41
CA GLY A 146 3.71 -13.55 -4.10
C GLY A 146 4.36 -12.74 -5.24
N GLU A 147 5.50 -13.22 -5.72
CA GLU A 147 6.34 -12.51 -6.70
C GLU A 147 5.59 -12.09 -7.97
N ALA A 148 4.62 -12.88 -8.43
CA ALA A 148 3.82 -12.53 -9.61
C ALA A 148 3.05 -11.20 -9.42
N VAL A 149 2.46 -10.97 -8.23
CA VAL A 149 1.77 -9.72 -7.88
C VAL A 149 2.79 -8.59 -7.75
N LEU A 150 3.90 -8.83 -7.05
CA LEU A 150 4.94 -7.82 -6.85
C LEU A 150 5.55 -7.36 -8.17
N ALA A 151 5.83 -8.30 -9.08
CA ALA A 151 6.32 -7.99 -10.41
C ALA A 151 5.30 -7.20 -11.25
N ALA A 152 4.03 -7.58 -11.19
CA ALA A 152 2.96 -6.82 -11.85
C ALA A 152 2.85 -5.40 -11.31
N CYS A 153 2.87 -5.23 -9.99
CA CYS A 153 2.85 -3.91 -9.34
C CYS A 153 4.03 -3.05 -9.79
N ARG A 154 5.26 -3.60 -9.77
CA ARG A 154 6.45 -2.89 -10.26
C ARG A 154 6.29 -2.44 -11.71
N ARG A 155 5.88 -3.35 -12.60
CA ARG A 155 5.69 -3.07 -14.02
C ARG A 155 4.66 -1.98 -14.26
N ARG A 156 3.59 -1.96 -13.46
CA ARG A 156 2.44 -1.06 -13.64
C ARG A 156 2.52 0.22 -12.79
N GLY A 157 3.57 0.41 -12.00
CA GLY A 157 3.69 1.56 -11.10
C GLY A 157 2.59 1.60 -10.02
N VAL A 158 2.20 0.42 -9.52
CA VAL A 158 1.19 0.26 -8.46
C VAL A 158 1.89 0.08 -7.13
N VAL A 159 1.49 0.85 -6.13
CA VAL A 159 1.97 0.69 -4.75
C VAL A 159 1.29 -0.51 -4.12
N VAL A 160 2.08 -1.44 -3.60
CA VAL A 160 1.56 -2.60 -2.87
C VAL A 160 1.93 -2.54 -1.40
N GLN A 161 0.92 -2.72 -0.56
CA GLN A 161 1.10 -2.98 0.86
C GLN A 161 0.79 -4.44 1.15
N ARG A 162 1.67 -5.07 1.93
CA ARG A 162 1.44 -6.43 2.44
C ARG A 162 0.96 -6.36 3.87
N GLY A 163 0.05 -7.24 4.23
CA GLY A 163 -0.46 -7.35 5.60
C GLY A 163 -1.77 -8.10 5.65
N CYS A 164 -2.36 -8.16 6.83
CA CYS A 164 -3.67 -8.77 7.02
C CYS A 164 -4.63 -7.80 7.71
N VAL A 165 -5.63 -7.32 7.00
CA VAL A 165 -6.61 -6.37 7.56
C VAL A 165 -7.40 -6.93 8.75
N LEU A 166 -7.35 -8.25 8.99
CA LEU A 166 -8.06 -8.90 10.10
C LEU A 166 -7.26 -8.88 11.41
N VAL A 167 -5.91 -8.74 11.34
CA VAL A 167 -5.02 -8.76 12.51
C VAL A 167 -4.18 -7.49 12.63
N ASP A 168 -3.90 -6.85 11.51
CA ASP A 168 -3.19 -5.58 11.51
C ASP A 168 -4.13 -4.44 11.91
N GLU A 169 -3.56 -3.35 12.41
CA GLU A 169 -4.33 -2.14 12.68
C GLU A 169 -4.90 -1.57 11.38
N TRP A 170 -6.23 -1.63 11.22
CA TRP A 170 -6.93 -1.20 10.02
C TRP A 170 -8.19 -0.41 10.36
N PRO A 171 -8.42 0.78 9.84
CA PRO A 171 -7.41 1.60 9.14
C PRO A 171 -6.26 1.95 10.09
N PRO A 172 -5.05 2.20 9.58
CA PRO A 172 -3.96 2.61 10.44
C PRO A 172 -4.32 3.92 11.13
N ARG A 173 -4.18 3.97 12.43
CA ARG A 173 -4.38 5.19 13.20
C ARG A 173 -3.33 6.21 12.79
N SER A 174 -3.77 7.44 12.61
CA SER A 174 -2.91 8.60 12.34
C SER A 174 -1.99 8.91 13.51
#